data_db3e20411d32865a15fcfdd82682296f
#
_entry.id   db3e20411d32865a15fcfdd82682296f
#
_cell.length_a   1.000
_cell.length_b   1.000
_cell.length_c   1.000
_cell.angle_alpha   90.00
_cell.angle_beta   90.00
_cell.angle_gamma   90.00
#
_symmetry.space_group_name_H-M   'P 1'
#
loop_
_entity.id
_entity.type
_entity.pdbx_description
1 polymer ?
#
loop_
_entity_poly.entity_id
_entity_poly.type
_entity_poly.pdbx_seq_one_letter_code
_entity_poly.pdbx_strand_id
1 'polypeptide(L)'
;MEISILTDVGQRRTNNQDYANQYKNKAGKSMIFLADGMGGHRAGNIASEMAVTDLGAAWVATEISTINEVREWFAEYLEKENQQIHRIGQDEEHKGMGTTLEAVAIIDDQVLFAHVGDSRIGLVRNGEYHQLTSDHSLVNALLKAGQITEEEAAHHPQRNIITQSIGQKDELQPDFGMVTVEAGDFIVINSDGLTNMISGDEIRDIVVSDLSVEEKAKTLVRFANNAGGLDNITVVLIHFAEEDVA
;
A
#
# COMPACT_ATOMS: atom_id res chain seq x y z
N MET A 1 -13.34 -13.47 -7.02
CA MET A 1 -12.54 -12.33 -6.52
C MET A 1 -12.40 -11.30 -7.63
N GLU A 2 -12.80 -10.08 -7.35
CA GLU A 2 -12.69 -8.93 -8.25
C GLU A 2 -11.69 -7.94 -7.70
N ILE A 3 -10.78 -7.43 -8.57
CA ILE A 3 -9.72 -6.49 -8.18
C ILE A 3 -9.80 -5.28 -9.11
N SER A 4 -9.76 -4.09 -8.53
CA SER A 4 -9.64 -2.83 -9.25
C SER A 4 -8.43 -2.06 -8.75
N ILE A 5 -7.58 -1.63 -9.67
CA ILE A 5 -6.40 -0.79 -9.39
C ILE A 5 -6.60 0.53 -10.13
N LEU A 6 -6.55 1.63 -9.42
CA LEU A 6 -6.68 2.96 -9.99
C LEU A 6 -5.63 3.89 -9.38
N THR A 7 -4.94 4.63 -10.24
CA THR A 7 -3.97 5.64 -9.83
C THR A 7 -4.27 6.95 -10.56
N ASP A 8 -4.07 8.07 -9.89
CA ASP A 8 -4.31 9.42 -10.40
C ASP A 8 -3.21 10.38 -9.90
N VAL A 9 -2.80 11.31 -10.74
CA VAL A 9 -1.72 12.26 -10.40
C VAL A 9 -2.13 13.26 -9.31
N GLY A 10 -3.43 13.37 -9.03
CA GLY A 10 -3.97 14.38 -8.13
C GLY A 10 -4.09 15.76 -8.80
N GLN A 11 -4.50 16.77 -8.01
CA GLN A 11 -4.75 18.13 -8.53
C GLN A 11 -3.53 19.07 -8.40
N ARG A 12 -2.53 18.67 -7.63
CA ARG A 12 -1.38 19.53 -7.27
C ARG A 12 -0.04 19.03 -7.78
N ARG A 13 0.06 17.75 -8.06
CA ARG A 13 1.29 17.14 -8.59
C ARG A 13 1.31 17.21 -10.12
N THR A 14 2.48 17.13 -10.71
CA THR A 14 2.69 17.09 -12.17
C THR A 14 3.15 15.71 -12.64
N ASN A 15 3.69 14.91 -11.73
CA ASN A 15 4.15 13.55 -11.96
C ASN A 15 3.44 12.62 -10.98
N ASN A 16 3.19 11.40 -11.42
CA ASN A 16 2.74 10.34 -10.53
C ASN A 16 3.96 9.53 -10.09
N GLN A 17 4.18 9.47 -8.77
CA GLN A 17 5.25 8.70 -8.15
C GLN A 17 4.71 7.44 -7.46
N ASP A 18 3.39 7.24 -7.46
CA ASP A 18 2.76 5.99 -7.04
C ASP A 18 2.85 4.95 -8.15
N TYR A 19 3.01 3.69 -7.76
CA TYR A 19 2.91 2.57 -8.66
C TYR A 19 2.20 1.39 -7.98
N ALA A 20 1.28 0.74 -8.69
CA ALA A 20 0.59 -0.44 -8.17
C ALA A 20 0.34 -1.46 -9.29
N ASN A 21 0.46 -2.75 -8.97
CA ASN A 21 0.15 -3.81 -9.92
C ASN A 21 -0.17 -5.12 -9.20
N GLN A 22 -0.85 -6.02 -9.93
CA GLN A 22 -1.14 -7.40 -9.53
C GLN A 22 -0.31 -8.37 -10.36
N TYR A 23 0.18 -9.40 -9.70
CA TYR A 23 0.92 -10.50 -10.32
C TYR A 23 0.35 -11.86 -9.89
N LYS A 24 0.40 -12.84 -10.79
CA LYS A 24 0.09 -14.24 -10.47
C LYS A 24 1.31 -15.10 -10.67
N ASN A 25 1.60 -15.96 -9.70
CA ASN A 25 2.69 -16.90 -9.81
C ASN A 25 2.25 -18.18 -10.58
N LYS A 26 3.17 -19.13 -10.74
CA LYS A 26 2.92 -20.40 -11.48
C LYS A 26 1.89 -21.29 -10.78
N ALA A 27 1.70 -21.15 -9.46
CA ALA A 27 0.63 -21.84 -8.72
C ALA A 27 -0.73 -21.11 -8.80
N GLY A 28 -0.81 -20.00 -9.58
CA GLY A 28 -2.03 -19.22 -9.75
C GLY A 28 -2.37 -18.30 -8.56
N LYS A 29 -1.48 -18.18 -7.57
CA LYS A 29 -1.69 -17.32 -6.40
C LYS A 29 -1.39 -15.87 -6.74
N SER A 30 -2.24 -14.97 -6.25
CA SER A 30 -2.14 -13.53 -6.50
C SER A 30 -1.27 -12.82 -5.46
N MET A 31 -0.45 -11.89 -5.95
CA MET A 31 0.26 -10.90 -5.14
C MET A 31 -0.04 -9.52 -5.70
N ILE A 32 -0.41 -8.59 -4.83
CA ILE A 32 -0.68 -7.20 -5.17
C ILE A 32 0.35 -6.33 -4.47
N PHE A 33 0.91 -5.37 -5.20
CA PHE A 33 1.82 -4.38 -4.66
C PHE A 33 1.27 -2.98 -4.90
N LEU A 34 1.46 -2.10 -3.93
CA LEU A 34 1.31 -0.65 -4.05
C LEU A 34 2.54 -0.01 -3.41
N ALA A 35 3.10 0.97 -4.08
CA ALA A 35 4.29 1.71 -3.65
C ALA A 35 4.08 3.19 -3.94
N ASP A 36 4.34 4.05 -2.94
CA ASP A 36 4.34 5.51 -3.03
C ASP A 36 5.80 5.97 -3.01
N GLY A 37 6.22 6.51 -4.12
CA GLY A 37 7.63 6.87 -4.35
C GLY A 37 7.99 8.22 -3.78
N MET A 38 9.07 8.27 -3.02
CA MET A 38 9.63 9.49 -2.47
C MET A 38 11.02 9.80 -3.02
N GLY A 39 11.34 11.08 -3.13
CA GLY A 39 12.61 11.56 -3.62
C GLY A 39 12.46 12.75 -4.56
N GLY A 40 13.58 13.42 -4.93
CA GLY A 40 13.53 14.58 -5.81
C GLY A 40 13.08 14.25 -7.23
N HIS A 41 12.44 15.18 -7.90
CA HIS A 41 11.91 15.25 -9.29
C HIS A 41 11.52 13.95 -10.03
N ARG A 42 12.38 12.92 -10.09
CA ARG A 42 12.14 11.65 -10.80
C ARG A 42 12.57 10.41 -10.00
N ALA A 43 13.22 10.60 -8.89
CA ALA A 43 13.77 9.48 -8.14
C ALA A 43 12.68 8.62 -7.48
N GLY A 44 11.59 9.23 -7.01
CA GLY A 44 10.48 8.53 -6.38
C GLY A 44 9.74 7.59 -7.34
N ASN A 45 9.40 8.04 -8.56
CA ASN A 45 8.69 7.17 -9.51
C ASN A 45 9.56 5.98 -9.97
N ILE A 46 10.88 6.15 -10.02
CA ILE A 46 11.79 5.03 -10.32
C ILE A 46 11.77 4.02 -9.17
N ALA A 47 11.83 4.49 -7.91
CA ALA A 47 11.83 3.62 -6.75
C ALA A 47 10.54 2.80 -6.63
N SER A 48 9.37 3.44 -6.76
CA SER A 48 8.06 2.77 -6.68
C SER A 48 7.85 1.77 -7.83
N GLU A 49 8.20 2.16 -9.07
CA GLU A 49 8.10 1.27 -10.23
C GLU A 49 9.05 0.06 -10.09
N MET A 50 10.29 0.27 -9.65
CA MET A 50 11.26 -0.80 -9.40
C MET A 50 10.75 -1.76 -8.33
N ALA A 51 10.36 -1.26 -7.15
CA ALA A 51 9.88 -2.11 -6.06
C ALA A 51 8.74 -3.02 -6.51
N VAL A 52 7.76 -2.49 -7.21
CA VAL A 52 6.60 -3.26 -7.66
C VAL A 52 6.95 -4.22 -8.80
N THR A 53 7.77 -3.79 -9.78
CA THR A 53 8.09 -4.62 -10.94
C THR A 53 9.09 -5.73 -10.63
N ASP A 54 10.11 -5.46 -9.84
CA ASP A 54 11.15 -6.43 -9.50
C ASP A 54 10.61 -7.49 -8.54
N LEU A 55 9.88 -7.08 -7.48
CA LEU A 55 9.18 -8.01 -6.61
C LEU A 55 8.11 -8.80 -7.37
N GLY A 56 7.36 -8.15 -8.26
CA GLY A 56 6.38 -8.81 -9.13
C GLY A 56 7.00 -9.87 -10.03
N ALA A 57 8.12 -9.56 -10.68
CA ALA A 57 8.86 -10.51 -11.51
C ALA A 57 9.40 -11.71 -10.70
N ALA A 58 9.92 -11.43 -9.49
CA ALA A 58 10.37 -12.47 -8.57
C ALA A 58 9.20 -13.36 -8.14
N TRP A 59 8.02 -12.79 -7.83
CA TRP A 59 6.82 -13.55 -7.48
C TRP A 59 6.34 -14.47 -8.60
N VAL A 60 6.23 -13.95 -9.82
CA VAL A 60 5.80 -14.71 -11.02
C VAL A 60 6.67 -15.95 -11.25
N ALA A 61 7.94 -15.91 -10.89
CA ALA A 61 8.86 -17.03 -11.06
C ALA A 61 8.62 -18.19 -10.07
N THR A 62 7.87 -17.98 -8.99
CA THR A 62 7.63 -18.94 -7.90
C THR A 62 6.51 -19.93 -8.21
N GLU A 63 6.47 -21.01 -7.40
CA GLU A 63 5.36 -21.95 -7.27
C GLU A 63 4.77 -21.94 -5.84
N ILE A 64 5.00 -20.86 -5.08
CA ILE A 64 4.54 -20.68 -3.71
C ILE A 64 3.03 -20.84 -3.64
N SER A 65 2.55 -21.63 -2.69
CA SER A 65 1.14 -21.94 -2.51
C SER A 65 0.67 -21.91 -1.06
N THR A 66 1.57 -21.67 -0.12
CA THR A 66 1.25 -21.64 1.33
C THR A 66 1.68 -20.32 1.98
N ILE A 67 1.00 -19.94 3.06
CA ILE A 67 1.31 -18.72 3.84
C ILE A 67 2.73 -18.73 4.42
N ASN A 68 3.23 -19.88 4.85
CA ASN A 68 4.59 -19.96 5.40
C ASN A 68 5.65 -19.66 4.33
N GLU A 69 5.48 -20.22 3.13
CA GLU A 69 6.37 -19.91 2.00
C GLU A 69 6.32 -18.42 1.63
N VAL A 70 5.13 -17.78 1.69
CA VAL A 70 4.99 -16.32 1.46
C VAL A 70 5.77 -15.52 2.51
N ARG A 71 5.71 -15.91 3.79
CA ARG A 71 6.47 -15.24 4.86
C ARG A 71 7.97 -15.30 4.64
N GLU A 72 8.48 -16.48 4.27
CA GLU A 72 9.90 -16.68 3.93
C GLU A 72 10.29 -15.83 2.72
N TRP A 73 9.44 -15.80 1.69
CA TRP A 73 9.64 -15.01 0.50
C TRP A 73 9.69 -13.50 0.83
N PHE A 74 8.76 -12.98 1.63
CA PHE A 74 8.78 -11.59 2.06
C PHE A 74 10.08 -11.25 2.81
N ALA A 75 10.47 -12.08 3.77
CA ALA A 75 11.68 -11.84 4.56
C ALA A 75 12.94 -11.75 3.68
N GLU A 76 13.02 -12.55 2.61
CA GLU A 76 14.17 -12.56 1.71
C GLU A 76 14.11 -11.43 0.68
N TYR A 77 12.99 -11.26 -0.01
CA TYR A 77 12.91 -10.41 -1.20
C TYR A 77 12.72 -8.94 -0.86
N LEU A 78 12.06 -8.60 0.25
CA LEU A 78 11.92 -7.21 0.66
C LEU A 78 13.27 -6.59 1.03
N GLU A 79 14.12 -7.33 1.74
CA GLU A 79 15.45 -6.84 2.08
C GLU A 79 16.36 -6.76 0.84
N LYS A 80 16.27 -7.71 -0.10
CA LYS A 80 17.00 -7.63 -1.37
C LYS A 80 16.63 -6.37 -2.15
N GLU A 81 15.34 -6.07 -2.23
CA GLU A 81 14.83 -4.90 -2.93
C GLU A 81 15.25 -3.60 -2.22
N ASN A 82 15.19 -3.56 -0.90
CA ASN A 82 15.71 -2.45 -0.10
C ASN A 82 17.17 -2.14 -0.45
N GLN A 83 18.03 -3.16 -0.46
CA GLN A 83 19.45 -3.01 -0.78
C GLN A 83 19.68 -2.58 -2.23
N GLN A 84 18.86 -3.05 -3.17
CA GLN A 84 18.96 -2.69 -4.57
C GLN A 84 18.62 -1.22 -4.79
N ILE A 85 17.47 -0.76 -4.29
CA ILE A 85 17.03 0.63 -4.38
C ILE A 85 18.02 1.55 -3.63
N HIS A 86 18.47 1.15 -2.43
CA HIS A 86 19.50 1.90 -1.70
C HIS A 86 20.76 2.09 -2.52
N ARG A 87 21.27 1.03 -3.16
CA ARG A 87 22.50 1.09 -3.97
C ARG A 87 22.36 2.04 -5.15
N ILE A 88 21.22 2.02 -5.85
CA ILE A 88 20.94 2.93 -6.97
C ILE A 88 20.81 4.37 -6.47
N GLY A 89 20.18 4.56 -5.30
CA GLY A 89 20.02 5.86 -4.65
C GLY A 89 21.33 6.51 -4.14
N GLN A 90 22.50 5.85 -4.31
CA GLN A 90 23.80 6.47 -4.04
C GLN A 90 24.30 7.34 -5.22
N ASP A 91 23.75 7.17 -6.42
CA ASP A 91 24.11 7.97 -7.57
C ASP A 91 23.50 9.38 -7.46
N GLU A 92 24.20 10.41 -7.92
CA GLU A 92 23.77 11.81 -7.83
C GLU A 92 22.40 12.04 -8.50
N GLU A 93 22.09 11.30 -9.58
CA GLU A 93 20.82 11.41 -10.32
C GLU A 93 19.63 10.83 -9.53
N HIS A 94 19.87 9.82 -8.69
CA HIS A 94 18.85 9.08 -7.94
C HIS A 94 18.93 9.31 -6.43
N LYS A 95 19.71 10.31 -6.01
CA LYS A 95 20.01 10.56 -4.60
C LYS A 95 18.77 10.71 -3.74
N GLY A 96 18.67 9.85 -2.73
CA GLY A 96 17.59 9.87 -1.77
C GLY A 96 16.28 9.27 -2.31
N MET A 97 16.34 8.48 -3.39
CA MET A 97 15.18 7.70 -3.83
C MET A 97 14.79 6.66 -2.79
N GLY A 98 13.50 6.47 -2.63
CA GLY A 98 12.91 5.47 -1.78
C GLY A 98 11.41 5.35 -2.07
N THR A 99 10.75 4.40 -1.45
CA THR A 99 9.31 4.21 -1.64
C THR A 99 8.69 3.53 -0.43
N THR A 100 7.40 3.76 -0.19
CA THR A 100 6.58 2.87 0.66
C THR A 100 6.39 1.53 -0.05
N LEU A 101 5.90 0.54 0.65
CA LEU A 101 5.46 -0.71 0.04
C LEU A 101 4.34 -1.37 0.85
N GLU A 102 3.25 -1.62 0.16
CA GLU A 102 2.20 -2.54 0.56
C GLU A 102 2.28 -3.77 -0.34
N ALA A 103 2.54 -4.93 0.23
CA ALA A 103 2.58 -6.21 -0.48
C ALA A 103 1.52 -7.14 0.11
N VAL A 104 0.55 -7.56 -0.70
CA VAL A 104 -0.61 -8.36 -0.28
C VAL A 104 -0.66 -9.65 -1.07
N ALA A 105 -0.43 -10.78 -0.39
CA ALA A 105 -0.54 -12.13 -0.94
C ALA A 105 -1.89 -12.74 -0.58
N ILE A 106 -2.54 -13.36 -1.56
CA ILE A 106 -3.82 -14.05 -1.39
C ILE A 106 -3.60 -15.54 -1.61
N ILE A 107 -3.77 -16.32 -0.53
CA ILE A 107 -3.63 -17.76 -0.52
C ILE A 107 -4.93 -18.35 0.04
N ASP A 108 -5.79 -18.82 -0.85
CA ASP A 108 -7.13 -19.31 -0.54
C ASP A 108 -7.95 -18.22 0.19
N ASP A 109 -8.46 -18.46 1.39
CA ASP A 109 -9.19 -17.51 2.24
C ASP A 109 -8.27 -16.65 3.13
N GLN A 110 -6.96 -16.78 3.00
CA GLN A 110 -6.00 -16.04 3.81
C GLN A 110 -5.30 -14.94 3.02
N VAL A 111 -5.30 -13.75 3.60
CA VAL A 111 -4.56 -12.58 3.10
C VAL A 111 -3.41 -12.29 4.05
N LEU A 112 -2.18 -12.53 3.58
CA LEU A 112 -0.96 -12.14 4.28
C LEU A 112 -0.43 -10.86 3.66
N PHE A 113 -0.02 -9.91 4.49
CA PHE A 113 0.56 -8.66 3.99
C PHE A 113 1.87 -8.30 4.68
N ALA A 114 2.69 -7.55 3.95
CA ALA A 114 3.86 -6.84 4.45
C ALA A 114 3.67 -5.34 4.19
N HIS A 115 4.05 -4.52 5.16
CA HIS A 115 3.85 -3.09 5.17
C HIS A 115 5.14 -2.34 5.51
N VAL A 116 5.46 -1.32 4.72
CA VAL A 116 6.56 -0.38 4.94
C VAL A 116 6.13 1.02 4.50
N GLY A 117 6.11 1.97 5.41
CA GLY A 117 5.78 3.37 5.11
C GLY A 117 4.50 3.87 5.75
N ASP A 118 3.80 4.77 5.09
CA ASP A 118 2.54 5.39 5.53
C ASP A 118 1.38 5.23 4.54
N SER A 119 1.59 4.45 3.47
CA SER A 119 0.50 3.83 2.70
C SER A 119 -0.25 2.84 3.60
N ARG A 120 -1.49 2.49 3.30
CA ARG A 120 -2.31 1.73 4.24
C ARG A 120 -3.00 0.54 3.59
N ILE A 121 -3.22 -0.48 4.43
CA ILE A 121 -4.12 -1.61 4.13
C ILE A 121 -5.26 -1.55 5.13
N GLY A 122 -6.50 -1.59 4.64
CA GLY A 122 -7.72 -1.66 5.43
C GLY A 122 -8.60 -2.83 5.03
N LEU A 123 -9.45 -3.25 5.94
CA LEU A 123 -10.52 -4.23 5.75
C LEU A 123 -11.87 -3.53 5.93
N VAL A 124 -12.77 -3.69 4.96
CA VAL A 124 -14.19 -3.36 5.16
C VAL A 124 -14.95 -4.66 5.30
N ARG A 125 -15.50 -4.88 6.49
CA ARG A 125 -16.28 -6.05 6.89
C ARG A 125 -17.52 -5.62 7.64
N ASN A 126 -18.68 -6.19 7.33
CA ASN A 126 -19.95 -5.92 8.01
C ASN A 126 -20.32 -4.42 8.11
N GLY A 127 -19.91 -3.63 7.12
CA GLY A 127 -20.17 -2.19 7.10
C GLY A 127 -19.25 -1.35 7.99
N GLU A 128 -18.14 -1.91 8.46
CA GLU A 128 -17.12 -1.22 9.26
C GLU A 128 -15.78 -1.22 8.53
N TYR A 129 -15.03 -0.09 8.62
CA TYR A 129 -13.66 0.02 8.12
C TYR A 129 -12.66 -0.16 9.24
N HIS A 130 -11.73 -1.09 9.07
CA HIS A 130 -10.65 -1.35 10.01
C HIS A 130 -9.31 -1.19 9.30
N GLN A 131 -8.50 -0.21 9.71
CA GLN A 131 -7.12 -0.12 9.25
C GLN A 131 -6.31 -1.27 9.84
N LEU A 132 -5.66 -2.06 8.99
CA LEU A 132 -4.87 -3.23 9.38
C LEU A 132 -3.40 -2.90 9.63
N THR A 133 -2.88 -1.86 8.96
CA THR A 133 -1.48 -1.40 9.09
C THR A 133 -1.35 -0.24 10.07
N SER A 134 -0.14 0.05 10.47
CA SER A 134 0.17 1.17 11.38
C SER A 134 1.30 1.99 10.80
N ASP A 135 1.00 3.20 10.36
CA ASP A 135 1.92 4.07 9.62
C ASP A 135 3.32 4.15 10.26
N HIS A 136 4.35 3.94 9.47
CA HIS A 136 5.73 4.21 9.86
C HIS A 136 6.02 5.70 9.69
N SER A 137 5.41 6.52 10.53
CA SER A 137 5.57 7.97 10.53
C SER A 137 5.98 8.49 11.90
N LEU A 138 6.63 9.67 11.92
CA LEU A 138 7.03 10.33 13.17
C LEU A 138 5.82 10.58 14.07
N VAL A 139 4.73 11.07 13.51
CA VAL A 139 3.52 11.40 14.29
C VAL A 139 2.88 10.16 14.90
N ASN A 140 2.88 9.05 14.19
CA ASN A 140 2.37 7.79 14.73
C ASN A 140 3.27 7.23 15.85
N ALA A 141 4.59 7.38 15.73
CA ALA A 141 5.52 7.03 16.81
C ALA A 141 5.28 7.89 18.07
N LEU A 142 5.07 9.21 17.92
CA LEU A 142 4.76 10.13 19.02
C LEU A 142 3.39 9.80 19.66
N LEU A 143 2.39 9.47 18.84
CA LEU A 143 1.05 9.08 19.30
C LEU A 143 1.11 7.78 20.13
N LYS A 144 1.78 6.75 19.62
CA LYS A 144 1.99 5.48 20.35
C LYS A 144 2.77 5.66 21.65
N ALA A 145 3.68 6.63 21.70
CA ALA A 145 4.40 6.99 22.91
C ALA A 145 3.58 7.86 23.90
N GLY A 146 2.36 8.24 23.52
CA GLY A 146 1.49 9.11 24.34
C GLY A 146 1.99 10.55 24.47
N GLN A 147 2.86 11.00 23.55
CA GLN A 147 3.44 12.35 23.55
C GLN A 147 2.55 13.39 22.87
N ILE A 148 1.68 12.96 21.98
CA ILE A 148 0.68 13.79 21.30
C ILE A 148 -0.66 13.05 21.25
N THR A 149 -1.75 13.81 21.09
CA THR A 149 -3.10 13.29 20.86
C THR A 149 -3.34 13.03 19.35
N GLU A 150 -4.42 12.32 19.01
CA GLU A 150 -4.84 12.13 17.61
C GLU A 150 -5.12 13.46 16.89
N GLU A 151 -5.73 14.43 17.60
CA GLU A 151 -5.99 15.76 17.06
C GLU A 151 -4.69 16.52 16.77
N GLU A 152 -3.71 16.44 17.67
CA GLU A 152 -2.39 17.04 17.46
C GLU A 152 -1.62 16.35 16.32
N ALA A 153 -1.73 15.02 16.20
CA ALA A 153 -1.12 14.27 15.12
C ALA A 153 -1.65 14.69 13.73
N ALA A 154 -2.99 14.86 13.60
CA ALA A 154 -3.64 15.25 12.35
C ALA A 154 -3.16 16.62 11.82
N HIS A 155 -2.75 17.53 12.71
CA HIS A 155 -2.32 18.90 12.39
C HIS A 155 -0.80 19.11 12.60
N HIS A 156 -0.05 18.05 12.87
CA HIS A 156 1.37 18.17 13.19
C HIS A 156 2.18 18.66 11.97
N PRO A 157 3.10 19.63 12.12
CA PRO A 157 3.88 20.17 11.01
C PRO A 157 4.81 19.13 10.34
N GLN A 158 5.14 18.07 11.05
CA GLN A 158 6.00 16.97 10.57
C GLN A 158 5.21 15.68 10.31
N ARG A 159 3.90 15.77 10.02
CA ARG A 159 3.06 14.58 9.79
C ARG A 159 3.49 13.74 8.58
N ASN A 160 4.18 14.33 7.62
CA ASN A 160 4.67 13.65 6.41
C ASN A 160 6.09 13.07 6.58
N ILE A 161 6.64 13.02 7.81
CA ILE A 161 7.95 12.39 8.03
C ILE A 161 7.75 10.90 8.21
N ILE A 162 8.20 10.14 7.20
CA ILE A 162 8.23 8.68 7.21
C ILE A 162 9.48 8.22 7.97
N THR A 163 9.34 7.23 8.82
CA THR A 163 10.43 6.67 9.65
C THR A 163 11.04 5.40 9.07
N GLN A 164 10.38 4.79 8.09
CA GLN A 164 10.87 3.61 7.39
C GLN A 164 10.38 3.57 5.94
N SER A 165 11.26 3.22 5.00
CA SER A 165 10.96 3.11 3.56
C SER A 165 11.87 2.07 2.89
N ILE A 166 11.45 1.51 1.77
CA ILE A 166 12.33 0.73 0.89
C ILE A 166 13.35 1.68 0.26
N GLY A 167 14.61 1.27 0.25
CA GLY A 167 15.75 2.08 -0.20
C GLY A 167 16.53 2.75 0.94
N GLN A 168 16.15 2.48 2.20
CA GLN A 168 16.89 2.97 3.37
C GLN A 168 18.23 2.23 3.54
N LYS A 169 19.16 2.89 4.26
CA LYS A 169 20.49 2.34 4.54
C LYS A 169 20.48 1.18 5.53
N ASP A 170 19.63 1.33 6.55
CA ASP A 170 19.52 0.36 7.63
C ASP A 170 18.70 -0.85 7.19
N GLU A 171 18.86 -1.96 7.89
CA GLU A 171 18.06 -3.18 7.66
C GLU A 171 16.57 -2.86 7.74
N LEU A 172 15.82 -3.40 6.79
CA LEU A 172 14.39 -3.20 6.70
C LEU A 172 13.68 -3.98 7.82
N GLN A 173 12.70 -3.37 8.45
CA GLN A 173 11.86 -3.99 9.48
C GLN A 173 10.38 -3.88 9.09
N PRO A 174 9.92 -4.64 8.09
CA PRO A 174 8.54 -4.58 7.64
C PRO A 174 7.59 -5.09 8.72
N ASP A 175 6.43 -4.46 8.86
CA ASP A 175 5.33 -5.02 9.63
C ASP A 175 4.62 -6.10 8.80
N PHE A 176 4.30 -7.22 9.45
CA PHE A 176 3.54 -8.30 8.84
C PHE A 176 2.20 -8.48 9.54
N GLY A 177 1.16 -8.69 8.76
CA GLY A 177 -0.16 -9.03 9.27
C GLY A 177 -0.84 -10.09 8.42
N MET A 178 -1.86 -10.71 8.99
CA MET A 178 -2.67 -11.71 8.31
C MET A 178 -4.12 -11.58 8.73
N VAL A 179 -5.01 -11.74 7.76
CA VAL A 179 -6.45 -11.81 8.00
C VAL A 179 -7.05 -12.97 7.20
N THR A 180 -7.96 -13.72 7.81
CA THR A 180 -8.85 -14.65 7.09
C THR A 180 -10.02 -13.84 6.57
N VAL A 181 -10.25 -13.87 5.26
CA VAL A 181 -11.33 -13.12 4.62
C VAL A 181 -12.61 -13.93 4.58
N GLU A 182 -13.72 -13.23 4.55
CA GLU A 182 -15.08 -13.75 4.47
C GLU A 182 -15.77 -13.22 3.21
N ALA A 183 -16.83 -13.91 2.78
CA ALA A 183 -17.64 -13.45 1.66
C ALA A 183 -18.23 -12.06 1.93
N GLY A 184 -18.05 -11.16 0.96
CA GLY A 184 -18.47 -9.76 1.05
C GLY A 184 -17.41 -8.82 1.61
N ASP A 185 -16.27 -9.32 2.06
CA ASP A 185 -15.15 -8.48 2.49
C ASP A 185 -14.53 -7.70 1.34
N PHE A 186 -14.03 -6.52 1.70
CA PHE A 186 -13.12 -5.75 0.85
C PHE A 186 -11.79 -5.51 1.55
N ILE A 187 -10.69 -5.79 0.87
CA ILE A 187 -9.39 -5.22 1.21
C ILE A 187 -9.19 -3.93 0.41
N VAL A 188 -8.83 -2.87 1.11
CA VAL A 188 -8.52 -1.54 0.57
C VAL A 188 -7.04 -1.28 0.77
N ILE A 189 -6.28 -1.11 -0.31
CA ILE A 189 -4.88 -0.72 -0.26
C ILE A 189 -4.78 0.65 -0.88
N ASN A 190 -4.12 1.60 -0.23
CA ASN A 190 -4.05 2.96 -0.74
C ASN A 190 -2.77 3.70 -0.33
N SER A 191 -2.32 4.63 -1.19
CA SER A 191 -1.33 5.63 -0.82
C SER A 191 -1.93 6.70 0.11
N ASP A 192 -1.07 7.47 0.75
CA ASP A 192 -1.46 8.53 1.69
C ASP A 192 -2.31 9.63 1.04
N GLY A 193 -2.16 9.83 -0.28
CA GLY A 193 -2.99 10.77 -1.04
C GLY A 193 -4.50 10.47 -1.04
N LEU A 194 -4.92 9.25 -0.69
CA LEU A 194 -6.32 8.96 -0.40
C LEU A 194 -6.67 9.38 1.03
N THR A 195 -5.99 8.83 2.02
CA THR A 195 -6.35 8.94 3.44
C THR A 195 -5.98 10.27 4.08
N ASN A 196 -5.14 11.09 3.44
CA ASN A 196 -4.95 12.49 3.77
C ASN A 196 -6.10 13.39 3.30
N MET A 197 -6.95 12.90 2.36
CA MET A 197 -8.03 13.67 1.76
C MET A 197 -9.41 13.24 2.26
N ILE A 198 -9.63 11.93 2.50
CA ILE A 198 -10.92 11.40 2.92
C ILE A 198 -10.74 10.48 4.15
N SER A 199 -11.77 10.46 4.99
CA SER A 199 -11.79 9.66 6.22
C SER A 199 -12.08 8.18 5.99
N GLY A 200 -11.78 7.34 6.98
CA GLY A 200 -12.16 5.92 6.97
C GLY A 200 -13.68 5.71 6.85
N ASP A 201 -14.49 6.61 7.43
CA ASP A 201 -15.95 6.57 7.28
C ASP A 201 -16.40 6.82 5.84
N GLU A 202 -15.81 7.79 5.15
CA GLU A 202 -16.10 8.07 3.73
C GLU A 202 -15.64 6.91 2.84
N ILE A 203 -14.49 6.30 3.13
CA ILE A 203 -14.01 5.10 2.43
C ILE A 203 -15.04 3.97 2.61
N ARG A 204 -15.46 3.70 3.85
CA ARG A 204 -16.49 2.70 4.16
C ARG A 204 -17.77 2.93 3.35
N ASP A 205 -18.31 4.15 3.40
CA ASP A 205 -19.60 4.48 2.78
C ASP A 205 -19.57 4.26 1.27
N ILE A 206 -18.43 4.55 0.62
CA ILE A 206 -18.24 4.28 -0.80
C ILE A 206 -18.11 2.77 -1.07
N VAL A 207 -17.33 2.06 -0.24
CA VAL A 207 -17.06 0.63 -0.44
C VAL A 207 -18.31 -0.24 -0.20
N VAL A 208 -19.19 0.11 0.75
CA VAL A 208 -20.42 -0.61 1.00
C VAL A 208 -21.58 -0.26 0.05
N SER A 209 -21.42 0.74 -0.83
CA SER A 209 -22.45 1.13 -1.79
C SER A 209 -22.71 0.04 -2.85
N ASP A 210 -23.82 0.16 -3.60
CA ASP A 210 -24.22 -0.78 -4.66
C ASP A 210 -23.44 -0.61 -5.99
N LEU A 211 -22.36 0.19 -5.99
CA LEU A 211 -21.52 0.38 -7.16
C LEU A 211 -20.67 -0.87 -7.47
N SER A 212 -20.26 -1.05 -8.72
CA SER A 212 -19.24 -2.04 -9.07
C SER A 212 -17.88 -1.71 -8.41
N VAL A 213 -17.02 -2.71 -8.26
CA VAL A 213 -15.68 -2.51 -7.64
C VAL A 213 -14.87 -1.43 -8.36
N GLU A 214 -14.95 -1.40 -9.69
CA GLU A 214 -14.31 -0.37 -10.50
C GLU A 214 -14.89 1.03 -10.24
N GLU A 215 -16.22 1.17 -10.15
CA GLU A 215 -16.87 2.45 -9.87
C GLU A 215 -16.60 2.94 -8.44
N LYS A 216 -16.48 2.04 -7.47
CA LYS A 216 -16.05 2.35 -6.10
C LYS A 216 -14.64 2.96 -6.11
N ALA A 217 -13.68 2.31 -6.78
CA ALA A 217 -12.31 2.83 -6.90
C ALA A 217 -12.29 4.23 -7.57
N LYS A 218 -13.03 4.41 -8.68
CA LYS A 218 -13.17 5.72 -9.33
C LYS A 218 -13.79 6.77 -8.41
N THR A 219 -14.75 6.36 -7.58
CA THR A 219 -15.43 7.27 -6.65
C THR A 219 -14.50 7.69 -5.53
N LEU A 220 -13.70 6.78 -4.95
CA LEU A 220 -12.69 7.09 -3.94
C LEU A 220 -11.68 8.13 -4.46
N VAL A 221 -11.09 7.89 -5.63
CA VAL A 221 -10.13 8.83 -6.26
C VAL A 221 -10.79 10.17 -6.54
N ARG A 222 -12.02 10.19 -7.06
CA ARG A 222 -12.77 11.43 -7.31
C ARG A 222 -13.04 12.22 -6.02
N PHE A 223 -13.39 11.56 -4.92
CA PHE A 223 -13.62 12.22 -3.62
C PHE A 223 -12.33 12.82 -3.09
N ALA A 224 -11.21 12.10 -3.12
CA ALA A 224 -9.92 12.63 -2.72
C ALA A 224 -9.48 13.83 -3.57
N ASN A 225 -9.69 13.79 -4.89
CA ASN A 225 -9.43 14.91 -5.78
C ASN A 225 -10.31 16.11 -5.45
N ASN A 226 -11.60 15.91 -5.18
CA ASN A 226 -12.53 16.98 -4.80
C ASN A 226 -12.20 17.61 -3.44
N ALA A 227 -11.61 16.84 -2.52
CA ALA A 227 -11.12 17.33 -1.23
C ALA A 227 -9.80 18.10 -1.33
N GLY A 228 -9.20 18.16 -2.51
CA GLY A 228 -8.00 18.98 -2.78
C GLY A 228 -6.96 18.29 -3.66
N GLY A 229 -6.90 16.96 -3.68
CA GLY A 229 -5.97 16.17 -4.50
C GLY A 229 -4.52 16.63 -4.33
N LEU A 230 -4.07 16.74 -3.07
CA LEU A 230 -2.79 17.36 -2.73
C LEU A 230 -1.59 16.50 -3.12
N ASP A 231 -1.79 15.19 -3.27
CA ASP A 231 -0.77 14.21 -3.69
C ASP A 231 -1.28 13.28 -4.78
N ASN A 232 -0.41 12.37 -5.23
CA ASN A 232 -0.78 11.24 -6.06
C ASN A 232 -1.76 10.35 -5.26
N ILE A 233 -2.75 9.78 -5.92
CA ILE A 233 -3.81 9.01 -5.28
C ILE A 233 -3.86 7.64 -5.94
N THR A 234 -3.49 6.61 -5.21
CA THR A 234 -3.58 5.23 -5.70
C THR A 234 -4.44 4.41 -4.76
N VAL A 235 -5.36 3.65 -5.34
CA VAL A 235 -6.29 2.77 -4.63
C VAL A 235 -6.33 1.42 -5.30
N VAL A 236 -6.24 0.37 -4.50
CA VAL A 236 -6.56 -1.00 -4.90
C VAL A 236 -7.73 -1.48 -4.06
N LEU A 237 -8.78 -1.95 -4.70
CA LEU A 237 -9.90 -2.63 -4.05
C LEU A 237 -9.89 -4.10 -4.44
N ILE A 238 -10.01 -4.98 -3.44
CA ILE A 238 -10.12 -6.42 -3.62
C ILE A 238 -11.42 -6.85 -2.95
N HIS A 239 -12.37 -7.36 -3.73
CA HIS A 239 -13.64 -7.89 -3.24
C HIS A 239 -13.63 -9.42 -3.26
N PHE A 240 -14.05 -10.03 -2.15
CA PHE A 240 -14.16 -11.48 -1.98
C PHE A 240 -15.62 -11.90 -2.08
N ALA A 241 -15.96 -12.67 -3.12
CA ALA A 241 -17.29 -13.27 -3.27
C ALA A 241 -17.38 -14.62 -2.53
N GLU A 242 -18.58 -15.21 -2.42
CA GLU A 242 -18.77 -16.51 -1.76
C GLU A 242 -17.90 -17.64 -2.35
N GLU A 243 -17.66 -17.60 -3.65
CA GLU A 243 -16.83 -18.58 -4.37
C GLU A 243 -15.34 -18.47 -4.14
N ASP A 244 -14.88 -17.38 -3.51
CA ASP A 244 -13.45 -17.10 -3.25
C ASP A 244 -13.03 -17.56 -1.84
N VAL A 245 -13.98 -17.81 -0.96
CA VAL A 245 -13.78 -18.11 0.47
C VAL A 245 -14.45 -19.45 0.81
N ALA A 246 -13.97 -20.54 0.22
CA ALA A 246 -14.55 -21.87 0.38
C ALA A 246 -13.73 -22.78 1.31
#